data_fc6ac5d3be53e7d3bc67a5b25ebf56fe
#
_entry.id   fc6ac5d3be53e7d3bc67a5b25ebf56fe
#
_cell.length_a   1.000
_cell.length_b   1.000
_cell.length_c   1.000
_cell.angle_alpha   90.00
_cell.angle_beta   90.00
_cell.angle_gamma   90.00
#
_symmetry.space_group_name_H-M   'P 1'
#
loop_
_entity.id
_entity.type
_entity.pdbx_description
1 polymer ?
#
loop_
_entity_poly.entity_id
_entity_poly.type
_entity_poly.pdbx_seq_one_letter_code
_entity_poly.pdbx_strand_id
1 'polypeptide(L)'
;MGSYKQVADHFADVEPFLRENYHLPPATRGHLIRLFDSPDDVVDLELELAALIDGGIHFVSATYYLEGDGPLIFSCYEQLSAVCHAVTIESYPNTEAVARRHADGNVEHFNQLVAKAKACITPGLRFYQRKFSNEFHALVRAFKSAHLCCPVQVQQLRPTVASLAELRNFSFLDDDGIIAGLSQELPHYLATAEGTQVATEEDKVQWWARNQENLPNWSAVVKKILVVQPSSASAERVFSIMSNHFTSQQDLALEETVEASVMSGYNKNQREKLRY
;
A
#
# COMPACT_ATOMS: atom_id res chain seq x y z
N MET A 1 4.68 10.85 -4.18
CA MET A 1 4.43 11.75 -3.02
C MET A 1 5.60 12.66 -2.73
N GLY A 2 6.85 12.18 -2.74
CA GLY A 2 8.02 13.05 -2.54
C GLY A 2 8.01 14.30 -3.41
N SER A 3 7.67 14.17 -4.70
CA SER A 3 7.62 15.30 -5.63
C SER A 3 6.55 16.35 -5.27
N TYR A 4 5.34 15.92 -4.88
CA TYR A 4 4.27 16.84 -4.48
C TYR A 4 4.61 17.59 -3.20
N LYS A 5 5.20 16.88 -2.22
CA LYS A 5 5.66 17.50 -0.99
C LYS A 5 6.77 18.51 -1.26
N GLN A 6 7.75 18.17 -2.11
CA GLN A 6 8.80 19.11 -2.52
C GLN A 6 8.24 20.36 -3.19
N VAL A 7 7.24 20.21 -4.08
CA VAL A 7 6.59 21.38 -4.68
C VAL A 7 5.87 22.21 -3.62
N ALA A 8 5.17 21.59 -2.68
CA ALA A 8 4.49 22.32 -1.60
C ALA A 8 5.45 23.03 -0.65
N ASP A 9 6.58 22.40 -0.31
CA ASP A 9 7.61 22.97 0.58
C ASP A 9 8.34 24.15 -0.08
N HIS A 10 8.45 24.17 -1.42
CA HIS A 10 9.12 25.21 -2.22
C HIS A 10 8.15 25.99 -3.12
N PHE A 11 6.89 26.05 -2.73
CA PHE A 11 5.84 26.63 -3.57
C PHE A 11 6.15 28.09 -4.01
N ALA A 12 6.71 28.89 -3.10
CA ALA A 12 7.12 30.26 -3.39
C ALA A 12 8.25 30.38 -4.44
N ASP A 13 9.04 29.33 -4.64
CA ASP A 13 10.15 29.31 -5.59
C ASP A 13 9.71 28.85 -6.98
N VAL A 14 8.50 28.24 -7.10
CA VAL A 14 8.01 27.66 -8.36
C VAL A 14 7.73 28.74 -9.40
N GLU A 15 7.12 29.85 -9.01
CA GLU A 15 6.80 30.95 -9.92
C GLU A 15 8.06 31.58 -10.56
N PRO A 16 9.10 32.00 -9.80
CA PRO A 16 10.35 32.50 -10.37
C PRO A 16 10.98 31.48 -11.33
N PHE A 17 11.05 30.19 -10.90
CA PHE A 17 11.59 29.12 -11.72
C PHE A 17 10.85 28.99 -13.06
N LEU A 18 9.52 29.03 -13.07
CA LEU A 18 8.72 28.93 -14.28
C LEU A 18 8.93 30.15 -15.22
N ARG A 19 9.10 31.34 -14.65
CA ARG A 19 9.35 32.54 -15.44
C ARG A 19 10.73 32.52 -16.12
N GLU A 20 11.72 31.91 -15.45
CA GLU A 20 13.10 31.81 -15.94
C GLU A 20 13.34 30.61 -16.85
N ASN A 21 12.51 29.54 -16.74
CA ASN A 21 12.72 28.30 -17.45
C ASN A 21 12.19 28.31 -18.88
N TYR A 22 13.08 28.55 -19.84
CA TYR A 22 12.78 28.60 -21.29
C TYR A 22 12.66 27.18 -21.93
N HIS A 23 12.95 26.12 -21.24
CA HIS A 23 12.89 24.74 -21.78
C HIS A 23 11.47 24.15 -21.79
N LEU A 24 10.52 24.77 -21.11
CA LEU A 24 9.13 24.35 -21.16
C LEU A 24 8.49 24.71 -22.49
N PRO A 25 7.60 23.88 -23.06
CA PRO A 25 6.81 24.23 -24.24
C PRO A 25 6.08 25.57 -24.02
N PRO A 26 6.11 26.47 -25.00
CA PRO A 26 5.57 27.83 -24.82
C PRO A 26 4.11 27.88 -24.34
N ALA A 27 3.28 26.97 -24.84
CA ALA A 27 1.87 26.85 -24.42
C ALA A 27 1.74 26.47 -22.94
N THR A 28 2.50 25.48 -22.50
CA THR A 28 2.52 25.01 -21.09
C THR A 28 3.03 26.11 -20.18
N ARG A 29 4.15 26.74 -20.54
CA ARG A 29 4.73 27.84 -19.78
C ARG A 29 3.75 29.00 -19.67
N GLY A 30 3.12 29.42 -20.78
CA GLY A 30 2.15 30.49 -20.77
C GLY A 30 0.88 30.19 -19.95
N HIS A 31 0.48 28.93 -19.89
CA HIS A 31 -0.62 28.50 -19.02
C HIS A 31 -0.23 28.61 -17.54
N LEU A 32 0.93 28.07 -17.15
CA LEU A 32 1.43 28.11 -15.77
C LEU A 32 1.65 29.56 -15.29
N ILE A 33 2.24 30.44 -16.14
CA ILE A 33 2.43 31.84 -15.77
C ILE A 33 1.09 32.51 -15.48
N ARG A 34 0.07 32.29 -16.32
CA ARG A 34 -1.27 32.90 -16.10
C ARG A 34 -1.89 32.43 -14.79
N LEU A 35 -1.67 31.15 -14.40
CA LEU A 35 -2.13 30.62 -13.13
C LEU A 35 -1.48 31.38 -11.96
N PHE A 36 -0.18 31.62 -12.01
CA PHE A 36 0.54 32.38 -10.99
C PHE A 36 0.26 33.91 -11.03
N ASP A 37 -0.29 34.44 -12.11
CA ASP A 37 -0.74 35.82 -12.17
C ASP A 37 -2.09 36.08 -11.48
N SER A 38 -2.82 35.00 -11.12
CA SER A 38 -4.10 35.02 -10.39
C SER A 38 -3.91 34.62 -8.93
N PRO A 39 -4.01 35.54 -7.98
CA PRO A 39 -3.84 35.18 -6.55
C PRO A 39 -4.81 34.10 -6.07
N ASP A 40 -6.05 34.10 -6.55
CA ASP A 40 -7.07 33.12 -6.16
C ASP A 40 -6.72 31.73 -6.71
N ASP A 41 -6.23 31.64 -7.95
CA ASP A 41 -5.80 30.36 -8.55
C ASP A 41 -4.56 29.79 -7.85
N VAL A 42 -3.66 30.66 -7.36
CA VAL A 42 -2.50 30.26 -6.56
C VAL A 42 -2.94 29.66 -5.24
N VAL A 43 -3.88 30.29 -4.53
CA VAL A 43 -4.43 29.76 -3.28
C VAL A 43 -5.11 28.40 -3.53
N ASP A 44 -5.86 28.28 -4.59
CA ASP A 44 -6.54 27.05 -4.98
C ASP A 44 -5.53 25.92 -5.25
N LEU A 45 -4.51 26.18 -6.04
CA LEU A 45 -3.45 25.22 -6.35
C LEU A 45 -2.72 24.76 -5.07
N GLU A 46 -2.40 25.68 -4.18
CA GLU A 46 -1.74 25.37 -2.91
C GLU A 46 -2.61 24.49 -2.02
N LEU A 47 -3.90 24.77 -1.93
CA LEU A 47 -4.89 23.99 -1.21
C LEU A 47 -5.06 22.59 -1.82
N GLU A 48 -5.14 22.49 -3.15
CA GLU A 48 -5.27 21.21 -3.84
C GLU A 48 -4.03 20.32 -3.63
N LEU A 49 -2.82 20.90 -3.71
CA LEU A 49 -1.58 20.19 -3.42
C LEU A 49 -1.53 19.69 -1.97
N ALA A 50 -1.93 20.53 -1.02
CA ALA A 50 -1.99 20.15 0.39
C ALA A 50 -3.00 19.02 0.63
N ALA A 51 -4.19 19.10 0.03
CA ALA A 51 -5.20 18.05 0.11
C ALA A 51 -4.74 16.73 -0.54
N LEU A 52 -4.04 16.80 -1.67
CA LEU A 52 -3.42 15.62 -2.30
C LEU A 52 -2.35 14.97 -1.41
N ILE A 53 -1.59 15.76 -0.67
CA ILE A 53 -0.61 15.23 0.30
C ILE A 53 -1.35 14.53 1.43
N ASP A 54 -2.33 15.20 2.05
CA ASP A 54 -3.07 14.66 3.20
C ASP A 54 -3.85 13.39 2.83
N GLY A 55 -4.62 13.42 1.75
CA GLY A 55 -5.44 12.28 1.32
C GLY A 55 -4.67 11.19 0.58
N GLY A 56 -3.61 11.55 -0.13
CA GLY A 56 -2.86 10.63 -0.97
C GLY A 56 -1.79 9.81 -0.22
N ILE A 57 -1.35 10.23 0.97
CA ILE A 57 -0.27 9.56 1.70
C ILE A 57 -0.57 8.08 1.96
N HIS A 58 -1.81 7.76 2.30
CA HIS A 58 -2.23 6.39 2.61
C HIS A 58 -2.21 5.49 1.37
N PHE A 59 -2.59 6.03 0.19
CA PHE A 59 -2.49 5.31 -1.08
C PHE A 59 -1.04 4.99 -1.41
N VAL A 60 -0.16 5.96 -1.24
CA VAL A 60 1.27 5.78 -1.51
C VAL A 60 1.88 4.78 -0.55
N SER A 61 1.56 4.86 0.74
CA SER A 61 2.03 3.91 1.75
C SER A 61 1.57 2.48 1.44
N ALA A 62 0.28 2.29 1.08
CA ALA A 62 -0.25 0.99 0.70
C ALA A 62 0.41 0.47 -0.60
N THR A 63 0.63 1.34 -1.59
CA THR A 63 1.29 0.97 -2.85
C THR A 63 2.73 0.51 -2.59
N TYR A 64 3.53 1.28 -1.86
CA TYR A 64 4.90 0.89 -1.53
C TYR A 64 4.97 -0.40 -0.74
N TYR A 65 4.02 -0.60 0.19
CA TYR A 65 3.93 -1.86 0.92
C TYR A 65 3.65 -3.03 -0.02
N LEU A 66 2.63 -2.91 -0.88
CA LEU A 66 2.23 -3.98 -1.81
C LEU A 66 3.24 -4.23 -2.93
N GLU A 67 4.07 -3.25 -3.26
CA GLU A 67 5.21 -3.39 -4.17
C GLU A 67 6.44 -4.02 -3.50
N GLY A 68 6.42 -4.20 -2.19
CA GLY A 68 7.48 -4.84 -1.42
C GLY A 68 7.71 -6.29 -1.82
N ASP A 69 8.83 -6.81 -1.37
CA ASP A 69 9.17 -8.23 -1.50
C ASP A 69 8.87 -8.93 -0.16
N GLY A 70 8.44 -10.19 -0.22
CA GLY A 70 8.23 -10.99 0.96
C GLY A 70 6.76 -11.38 1.23
N PRO A 71 6.47 -11.86 2.42
CA PRO A 71 5.16 -12.43 2.79
C PRO A 71 4.15 -11.35 3.18
N LEU A 72 3.80 -10.48 2.24
CA LEU A 72 2.95 -9.29 2.46
C LEU A 72 1.51 -9.62 2.90
N ILE A 73 1.10 -10.87 2.75
CA ILE A 73 -0.28 -11.32 2.96
C ILE A 73 -0.79 -11.08 4.39
N PHE A 74 0.09 -11.15 5.40
CA PHE A 74 -0.30 -11.00 6.79
C PHE A 74 -0.77 -9.60 7.16
N SER A 75 -0.24 -8.56 6.51
CA SER A 75 -0.58 -7.17 6.79
C SER A 75 -1.26 -6.46 5.61
N CYS A 76 -1.51 -7.18 4.51
CA CYS A 76 -2.13 -6.63 3.31
C CYS A 76 -3.48 -5.95 3.59
N TYR A 77 -4.35 -6.62 4.37
CA TYR A 77 -5.65 -6.06 4.71
C TYR A 77 -5.55 -4.77 5.51
N GLU A 78 -4.61 -4.67 6.45
CA GLU A 78 -4.40 -3.45 7.24
C GLU A 78 -4.00 -2.27 6.37
N GLN A 79 -3.06 -2.50 5.45
CA GLN A 79 -2.61 -1.47 4.52
C GLN A 79 -3.75 -0.99 3.62
N LEU A 80 -4.55 -1.91 3.09
CA LEU A 80 -5.70 -1.57 2.26
C LEU A 80 -6.82 -0.90 3.07
N SER A 81 -7.09 -1.35 4.29
CA SER A 81 -8.12 -0.75 5.14
C SER A 81 -7.73 0.63 5.67
N ALA A 82 -6.43 0.90 5.87
CA ALA A 82 -5.93 2.21 6.26
C ALA A 82 -6.30 3.29 5.22
N VAL A 83 -6.26 2.94 3.92
CA VAL A 83 -6.72 3.85 2.86
C VAL A 83 -8.22 4.18 3.00
N CYS A 84 -9.06 3.16 3.30
CA CYS A 84 -10.48 3.40 3.55
C CYS A 84 -10.72 4.28 4.79
N HIS A 85 -9.90 4.09 5.82
CA HIS A 85 -9.97 4.90 7.05
C HIS A 85 -9.62 6.37 6.78
N ALA A 86 -8.67 6.63 5.89
CA ALA A 86 -8.27 7.97 5.49
C ALA A 86 -9.43 8.82 4.96
N VAL A 87 -10.44 8.19 4.35
CA VAL A 87 -11.67 8.87 3.88
C VAL A 87 -12.47 9.45 5.04
N THR A 88 -12.39 8.82 6.22
CA THR A 88 -13.14 9.21 7.42
C THR A 88 -12.35 10.12 8.36
N ILE A 89 -11.06 10.35 8.10
CA ILE A 89 -10.21 11.24 8.90
C ILE A 89 -10.69 12.68 8.69
N GLU A 90 -11.05 13.35 9.78
CA GLU A 90 -11.50 14.74 9.73
C GLU A 90 -10.34 15.73 9.62
N SER A 91 -9.15 15.37 10.11
CA SER A 91 -7.98 16.24 10.14
C SER A 91 -7.13 16.14 8.87
N TYR A 92 -6.90 17.29 8.27
CA TYR A 92 -6.08 17.48 7.08
C TYR A 92 -4.99 18.51 7.39
N PRO A 93 -3.88 18.12 8.05
CA PRO A 93 -2.94 19.07 8.67
C PRO A 93 -2.27 20.01 7.66
N ASN A 94 -1.89 19.54 6.48
CA ASN A 94 -1.29 20.38 5.45
C ASN A 94 -2.34 21.35 4.87
N THR A 95 -3.52 20.84 4.55
CA THR A 95 -4.66 21.65 4.05
C THR A 95 -5.06 22.73 5.06
N GLU A 96 -5.16 22.36 6.35
CA GLU A 96 -5.51 23.30 7.42
C GLU A 96 -4.42 24.36 7.62
N ALA A 97 -3.14 24.00 7.47
CA ALA A 97 -2.04 24.95 7.55
C ALA A 97 -2.08 25.98 6.41
N VAL A 98 -2.35 25.53 5.18
CA VAL A 98 -2.54 26.42 4.04
C VAL A 98 -3.77 27.32 4.22
N ALA A 99 -4.92 26.71 4.54
CA ALA A 99 -6.17 27.46 4.77
C ALA A 99 -6.02 28.53 5.86
N ARG A 100 -5.28 28.25 6.92
CA ARG A 100 -5.04 29.21 8.01
C ARG A 100 -4.21 30.41 7.56
N ARG A 101 -3.26 30.21 6.65
CA ARG A 101 -2.45 31.31 6.07
C ARG A 101 -3.29 32.28 5.25
N HIS A 102 -4.28 31.76 4.52
CA HIS A 102 -5.09 32.55 3.59
C HIS A 102 -6.44 33.02 4.18
N ALA A 103 -6.80 32.56 5.38
CA ALA A 103 -8.05 32.92 6.03
C ALA A 103 -8.01 34.27 6.78
N ASP A 104 -6.82 34.85 7.00
CA ASP A 104 -6.62 36.12 7.71
C ASP A 104 -7.33 36.21 9.06
N GLY A 105 -7.39 35.09 9.79
CA GLY A 105 -8.11 34.97 11.08
C GLY A 105 -9.62 34.80 10.96
N ASN A 106 -10.19 34.77 9.77
CA ASN A 106 -11.61 34.56 9.54
C ASN A 106 -11.95 33.07 9.59
N VAL A 107 -12.67 32.62 10.62
CA VAL A 107 -13.04 31.20 10.85
C VAL A 107 -13.96 30.66 9.74
N GLU A 108 -14.89 31.48 9.25
CA GLU A 108 -15.80 31.03 8.19
C GLU A 108 -15.04 30.83 6.88
N HIS A 109 -14.17 31.77 6.51
CA HIS A 109 -13.31 31.64 5.33
C HIS A 109 -12.37 30.45 5.45
N PHE A 110 -11.75 30.22 6.61
CA PHE A 110 -10.95 29.03 6.88
C PHE A 110 -11.73 27.73 6.58
N ASN A 111 -12.95 27.61 7.11
CA ASN A 111 -13.78 26.42 6.91
C ASN A 111 -14.16 26.23 5.43
N GLN A 112 -14.41 27.31 4.69
CA GLN A 112 -14.72 27.27 3.26
C GLN A 112 -13.51 26.76 2.46
N LEU A 113 -12.29 27.23 2.75
CA LEU A 113 -11.07 26.82 2.07
C LEU A 113 -10.79 25.32 2.33
N VAL A 114 -10.90 24.86 3.58
CA VAL A 114 -10.74 23.45 3.94
C VAL A 114 -11.78 22.57 3.24
N ALA A 115 -13.03 22.99 3.21
CA ALA A 115 -14.11 22.24 2.54
C ALA A 115 -13.87 22.14 1.04
N LYS A 116 -13.43 23.25 0.39
CA LYS A 116 -13.09 23.30 -1.03
C LYS A 116 -11.96 22.33 -1.35
N ALA A 117 -10.88 22.35 -0.59
CA ALA A 117 -9.74 21.46 -0.76
C ALA A 117 -10.13 19.98 -0.59
N LYS A 118 -10.90 19.64 0.46
CA LYS A 118 -11.39 18.26 0.67
C LYS A 118 -12.29 17.79 -0.47
N ALA A 119 -13.05 18.67 -1.09
CA ALA A 119 -13.90 18.33 -2.23
C ALA A 119 -13.11 17.81 -3.44
N CYS A 120 -11.87 18.27 -3.66
CA CYS A 120 -11.03 17.86 -4.79
C CYS A 120 -10.65 16.37 -4.72
N ILE A 121 -10.33 15.84 -3.53
CA ILE A 121 -9.88 14.45 -3.36
C ILE A 121 -11.02 13.48 -3.03
N THR A 122 -12.13 13.97 -2.51
CA THR A 122 -13.27 13.14 -2.07
C THR A 122 -13.78 12.16 -3.14
N PRO A 123 -13.90 12.52 -4.43
CA PRO A 123 -14.33 11.57 -5.46
C PRO A 123 -13.40 10.38 -5.61
N GLY A 124 -12.08 10.59 -5.57
CA GLY A 124 -11.07 9.52 -5.63
C GLY A 124 -11.15 8.58 -4.43
N LEU A 125 -11.26 9.15 -3.22
CA LEU A 125 -11.42 8.37 -1.98
C LEU A 125 -12.70 7.53 -2.00
N ARG A 126 -13.84 8.12 -2.42
CA ARG A 126 -15.12 7.39 -2.55
C ARG A 126 -15.06 6.28 -3.60
N PHE A 127 -14.37 6.53 -4.72
CA PHE A 127 -14.14 5.53 -5.74
C PHE A 127 -13.39 4.31 -5.16
N TYR A 128 -12.28 4.55 -4.44
CA TYR A 128 -11.52 3.50 -3.80
C TYR A 128 -12.36 2.73 -2.77
N GLN A 129 -13.08 3.43 -1.90
CA GLN A 129 -13.94 2.80 -0.90
C GLN A 129 -15.00 1.88 -1.54
N ARG A 130 -15.63 2.34 -2.62
CA ARG A 130 -16.59 1.52 -3.37
C ARG A 130 -15.93 0.27 -3.95
N LYS A 131 -14.75 0.41 -4.56
CA LYS A 131 -13.98 -0.72 -5.10
C LYS A 131 -13.63 -1.71 -4.00
N PHE A 132 -13.06 -1.23 -2.91
CA PHE A 132 -12.65 -2.04 -1.77
C PHE A 132 -13.84 -2.77 -1.12
N SER A 133 -14.93 -2.08 -0.86
CA SER A 133 -16.08 -2.64 -0.12
C SER A 133 -17.01 -3.49 -0.97
N ASN A 134 -17.18 -3.19 -2.25
CA ASN A 134 -18.18 -3.81 -3.11
C ASN A 134 -17.57 -4.71 -4.19
N GLU A 135 -16.72 -4.15 -5.06
CA GLU A 135 -16.24 -4.88 -6.24
C GLU A 135 -15.22 -5.97 -5.88
N PHE A 136 -14.31 -5.69 -4.94
CA PHE A 136 -13.27 -6.63 -4.51
C PHE A 136 -13.56 -7.26 -3.15
N HIS A 137 -14.79 -7.21 -2.66
CA HIS A 137 -15.12 -7.64 -1.31
C HIS A 137 -14.71 -9.09 -0.99
N ALA A 138 -14.79 -10.01 -1.95
CA ALA A 138 -14.37 -11.39 -1.75
C ALA A 138 -12.86 -11.52 -1.51
N LEU A 139 -12.06 -10.81 -2.33
CA LEU A 139 -10.61 -10.74 -2.18
C LEU A 139 -10.21 -10.06 -0.86
N VAL A 140 -10.89 -8.97 -0.53
CA VAL A 140 -10.67 -8.24 0.73
C VAL A 140 -10.98 -9.11 1.94
N ARG A 141 -12.04 -9.92 1.89
CA ARG A 141 -12.35 -10.88 2.96
C ARG A 141 -11.31 -11.98 3.07
N ALA A 142 -10.77 -12.48 1.94
CA ALA A 142 -9.68 -13.43 1.95
C ALA A 142 -8.44 -12.82 2.65
N PHE A 143 -8.03 -11.61 2.26
CA PHE A 143 -6.91 -10.92 2.91
C PHE A 143 -7.17 -10.65 4.40
N LYS A 144 -8.41 -10.29 4.78
CA LYS A 144 -8.78 -10.14 6.18
C LYS A 144 -8.64 -11.46 6.95
N SER A 145 -9.07 -12.58 6.37
CA SER A 145 -8.97 -13.88 7.03
C SER A 145 -7.52 -14.35 7.22
N ALA A 146 -6.58 -13.89 6.40
CA ALA A 146 -5.15 -14.14 6.58
C ALA A 146 -4.59 -13.62 7.91
N HIS A 147 -5.24 -12.64 8.55
CA HIS A 147 -4.88 -12.17 9.89
C HIS A 147 -4.95 -13.27 10.96
N LEU A 148 -5.80 -14.28 10.76
CA LEU A 148 -5.85 -15.47 11.64
C LEU A 148 -4.52 -16.23 11.65
N CYS A 149 -3.73 -16.10 10.58
CA CYS A 149 -2.42 -16.72 10.45
C CYS A 149 -1.26 -15.83 10.96
N CYS A 150 -1.55 -14.60 11.38
CA CYS A 150 -0.54 -13.69 11.91
C CYS A 150 -0.41 -13.87 13.44
N PRO A 151 0.76 -14.28 13.98
CA PRO A 151 0.91 -14.56 15.42
C PRO A 151 0.73 -13.33 16.32
N VAL A 152 0.86 -12.11 15.77
CA VAL A 152 0.58 -10.88 16.49
C VAL A 152 -0.91 -10.55 16.47
N GLN A 153 -1.52 -10.61 15.28
CA GLN A 153 -2.93 -10.29 15.08
C GLN A 153 -3.86 -11.23 15.82
N VAL A 154 -3.54 -12.54 15.84
CA VAL A 154 -4.36 -13.56 16.50
C VAL A 154 -4.52 -13.32 18.00
N GLN A 155 -3.53 -12.70 18.65
CA GLN A 155 -3.60 -12.33 20.07
C GLN A 155 -4.67 -11.26 20.32
N GLN A 156 -4.81 -10.31 19.40
CA GLN A 156 -5.80 -9.25 19.49
C GLN A 156 -7.20 -9.74 19.09
N LEU A 157 -7.26 -10.53 18.01
CA LEU A 157 -8.51 -11.04 17.46
C LEU A 157 -9.16 -12.10 18.36
N ARG A 158 -8.36 -12.88 19.08
CA ARG A 158 -8.80 -14.02 19.92
C ARG A 158 -9.91 -14.84 19.23
N PRO A 159 -9.61 -15.40 18.03
CA PRO A 159 -10.62 -16.05 17.23
C PRO A 159 -11.23 -17.25 17.96
N THR A 160 -12.48 -17.52 17.64
CA THR A 160 -13.20 -18.72 18.05
C THR A 160 -13.14 -19.76 16.93
N VAL A 161 -13.54 -21.00 17.22
CA VAL A 161 -13.68 -22.04 16.19
C VAL A 161 -14.59 -21.58 15.03
N ALA A 162 -15.66 -20.84 15.33
CA ALA A 162 -16.54 -20.27 14.31
C ALA A 162 -15.83 -19.28 13.38
N SER A 163 -14.86 -18.51 13.91
CA SER A 163 -14.08 -17.55 13.11
C SER A 163 -13.20 -18.23 12.07
N LEU A 164 -12.82 -19.50 12.26
CA LEU A 164 -11.99 -20.24 11.31
C LEU A 164 -12.67 -20.48 9.97
N ALA A 165 -14.00 -20.44 9.94
CA ALA A 165 -14.75 -20.52 8.69
C ALA A 165 -14.43 -19.38 7.71
N GLU A 166 -13.91 -18.24 8.20
CA GLU A 166 -13.47 -17.15 7.35
C GLU A 166 -12.29 -17.55 6.45
N LEU A 167 -11.46 -18.52 6.84
CA LEU A 167 -10.36 -19.01 6.00
C LEU A 167 -10.85 -19.67 4.71
N ARG A 168 -12.12 -20.11 4.63
CA ARG A 168 -12.75 -20.62 3.40
C ARG A 168 -12.86 -19.57 2.30
N ASN A 169 -12.66 -18.28 2.61
CA ASN A 169 -12.52 -17.24 1.59
C ASN A 169 -11.32 -17.49 0.65
N PHE A 170 -10.34 -18.29 1.10
CA PHE A 170 -9.35 -18.90 0.22
C PHE A 170 -9.89 -20.23 -0.28
N SER A 171 -10.22 -20.34 -1.56
CA SER A 171 -10.84 -21.55 -2.15
C SER A 171 -10.03 -22.83 -1.92
N PHE A 172 -8.70 -22.72 -1.85
CA PHE A 172 -7.80 -23.85 -1.56
C PHE A 172 -7.78 -24.27 -0.08
N LEU A 173 -8.48 -23.55 0.81
CA LEU A 173 -8.71 -23.88 2.22
C LEU A 173 -10.16 -24.25 2.52
N ASP A 174 -11.04 -24.31 1.50
CA ASP A 174 -12.43 -24.70 1.66
C ASP A 174 -12.55 -26.24 1.76
N ASP A 175 -12.10 -26.75 2.90
CA ASP A 175 -12.07 -28.18 3.23
C ASP A 175 -12.38 -28.36 4.72
N ASP A 176 -13.32 -29.26 5.03
CA ASP A 176 -13.76 -29.50 6.40
C ASP A 176 -12.66 -30.14 7.27
N GLY A 177 -11.82 -30.98 6.68
CA GLY A 177 -10.68 -31.59 7.37
C GLY A 177 -9.63 -30.56 7.77
N ILE A 178 -9.36 -29.59 6.89
CA ILE A 178 -8.44 -28.47 7.19
C ILE A 178 -9.01 -27.66 8.36
N ILE A 179 -10.27 -27.25 8.30
CA ILE A 179 -10.89 -26.45 9.37
C ILE A 179 -10.96 -27.23 10.70
N ALA A 180 -11.24 -28.53 10.64
CA ALA A 180 -11.25 -29.37 11.84
C ALA A 180 -9.85 -29.45 12.48
N GLY A 181 -8.81 -29.67 11.69
CA GLY A 181 -7.42 -29.68 12.17
C GLY A 181 -7.01 -28.35 12.81
N LEU A 182 -7.32 -27.22 12.16
CA LEU A 182 -7.07 -25.90 12.73
C LEU A 182 -7.83 -25.67 14.04
N SER A 183 -9.09 -26.15 14.13
CA SER A 183 -9.92 -26.02 15.33
C SER A 183 -9.33 -26.78 16.51
N GLN A 184 -8.77 -27.96 16.28
CA GLN A 184 -8.10 -28.76 17.32
C GLN A 184 -6.84 -28.09 17.85
N GLU A 185 -6.06 -27.46 16.99
CA GLU A 185 -4.82 -26.78 17.37
C GLU A 185 -5.03 -25.34 17.86
N LEU A 186 -6.21 -24.73 17.67
CA LEU A 186 -6.45 -23.33 17.99
C LEU A 186 -6.07 -22.93 19.42
N PRO A 187 -6.44 -23.70 20.48
CA PRO A 187 -6.05 -23.35 21.84
C PRO A 187 -4.52 -23.32 22.03
N HIS A 188 -3.84 -24.27 21.39
CA HIS A 188 -2.37 -24.35 21.46
C HIS A 188 -1.72 -23.20 20.68
N TYR A 189 -2.27 -22.85 19.49
CA TYR A 189 -1.80 -21.71 18.72
C TYR A 189 -1.93 -20.41 19.52
N LEU A 190 -3.09 -20.16 20.15
CA LEU A 190 -3.31 -18.94 20.96
C LEU A 190 -2.33 -18.87 22.12
N ALA A 191 -2.10 -19.99 22.82
CA ALA A 191 -1.14 -20.05 23.92
C ALA A 191 0.30 -19.82 23.45
N THR A 192 0.69 -20.40 22.31
CA THR A 192 2.05 -20.25 21.74
C THR A 192 2.28 -18.82 21.22
N ALA A 193 1.25 -18.19 20.69
CA ALA A 193 1.32 -16.82 20.19
C ALA A 193 1.32 -15.76 21.31
N GLU A 194 0.90 -16.13 22.53
CA GLU A 194 0.79 -15.17 23.63
C GLU A 194 2.13 -14.51 23.94
N GLY A 195 2.12 -13.17 24.03
CA GLY A 195 3.31 -12.36 24.27
C GLY A 195 4.30 -12.28 23.10
N THR A 196 4.00 -12.88 21.94
CA THR A 196 4.85 -12.79 20.76
C THR A 196 4.93 -11.34 20.27
N GLN A 197 6.16 -10.85 20.12
CA GLN A 197 6.46 -9.57 19.50
C GLN A 197 7.33 -9.82 18.28
N VAL A 198 6.78 -9.63 17.09
CA VAL A 198 7.48 -9.71 15.81
C VAL A 198 7.18 -8.44 15.02
N ALA A 199 8.23 -7.77 14.59
CA ALA A 199 8.12 -6.43 13.99
C ALA A 199 7.99 -6.50 12.46
N THR A 200 8.66 -7.46 11.83
CA THR A 200 8.73 -7.55 10.37
C THR A 200 7.93 -8.74 9.84
N GLU A 201 7.59 -8.69 8.55
CA GLU A 201 6.95 -9.84 7.87
C GLU A 201 7.85 -11.07 7.88
N GLU A 202 9.17 -10.88 7.76
CA GLU A 202 10.17 -11.94 7.85
C GLU A 202 10.17 -12.62 9.22
N ASP A 203 10.10 -11.84 10.31
CA ASP A 203 10.02 -12.38 11.66
C ASP A 203 8.76 -13.23 11.87
N LYS A 204 7.64 -12.88 11.22
CA LYS A 204 6.41 -13.70 11.26
C LYS A 204 6.63 -15.06 10.59
N VAL A 205 7.32 -15.10 9.47
CA VAL A 205 7.69 -16.37 8.80
C VAL A 205 8.62 -17.20 9.67
N GLN A 206 9.63 -16.57 10.27
CA GLN A 206 10.56 -17.24 11.17
C GLN A 206 9.85 -17.80 12.42
N TRP A 207 8.85 -17.10 12.94
CA TRP A 207 8.02 -17.60 14.02
C TRP A 207 7.30 -18.90 13.62
N TRP A 208 6.70 -18.94 12.43
CA TRP A 208 6.04 -20.13 11.91
C TRP A 208 7.02 -21.28 11.66
N ALA A 209 8.21 -20.98 11.14
CA ALA A 209 9.26 -21.99 10.94
C ALA A 209 9.69 -22.66 12.25
N ARG A 210 9.78 -21.88 13.34
CA ARG A 210 10.14 -22.42 14.67
C ARG A 210 9.02 -23.24 15.32
N ASN A 211 7.77 -22.94 15.01
CA ASN A 211 6.61 -23.56 15.63
C ASN A 211 5.93 -24.63 14.75
N GLN A 212 6.51 -24.97 13.59
CA GLN A 212 5.87 -25.88 12.63
C GLN A 212 5.61 -27.29 13.17
N GLU A 213 6.45 -27.80 14.06
CA GLU A 213 6.28 -29.12 14.67
C GLU A 213 5.18 -29.12 15.74
N ASN A 214 5.02 -28.00 16.43
CA ASN A 214 4.03 -27.82 17.48
C ASN A 214 2.63 -27.48 16.92
N LEU A 215 2.58 -26.88 15.72
CA LEU A 215 1.37 -26.40 15.06
C LEU A 215 1.30 -26.92 13.62
N PRO A 216 1.30 -28.23 13.38
CA PRO A 216 1.43 -28.80 12.04
C PRO A 216 0.29 -28.42 11.11
N ASN A 217 -0.98 -28.39 11.55
CA ASN A 217 -2.12 -28.01 10.71
C ASN A 217 -2.08 -26.53 10.36
N TRP A 218 -1.83 -25.65 11.34
CA TRP A 218 -1.69 -24.22 11.10
C TRP A 218 -0.50 -23.93 10.17
N SER A 219 0.65 -24.55 10.40
CA SER A 219 1.83 -24.35 9.56
C SER A 219 1.60 -24.81 8.11
N ALA A 220 0.86 -25.88 7.89
CA ALA A 220 0.48 -26.33 6.56
C ALA A 220 -0.41 -25.31 5.85
N VAL A 221 -1.37 -24.71 6.56
CA VAL A 221 -2.23 -23.65 6.03
C VAL A 221 -1.42 -22.37 5.73
N VAL A 222 -0.56 -21.94 6.67
CA VAL A 222 0.28 -20.77 6.50
C VAL A 222 1.20 -20.90 5.29
N LYS A 223 1.81 -22.06 5.06
CA LYS A 223 2.63 -22.30 3.86
C LYS A 223 1.85 -22.09 2.58
N LYS A 224 0.57 -22.47 2.53
CA LYS A 224 -0.30 -22.22 1.36
C LYS A 224 -0.64 -20.72 1.21
N ILE A 225 -0.95 -20.04 2.33
CA ILE A 225 -1.29 -18.61 2.31
C ILE A 225 -0.10 -17.75 1.91
N LEU A 226 1.12 -18.10 2.33
CA LEU A 226 2.35 -17.37 1.98
C LEU A 226 2.66 -17.35 0.47
N VAL A 227 2.09 -18.28 -0.30
CA VAL A 227 2.23 -18.27 -1.77
C VAL A 227 1.35 -17.20 -2.43
N VAL A 228 0.33 -16.70 -1.70
CA VAL A 228 -0.57 -15.67 -2.23
C VAL A 228 0.15 -14.33 -2.26
N GLN A 229 0.34 -13.80 -3.46
CA GLN A 229 0.93 -12.47 -3.66
C GLN A 229 -0.19 -11.43 -3.80
N PRO A 230 -0.24 -10.41 -2.93
CA PRO A 230 -1.28 -9.38 -3.00
C PRO A 230 -1.19 -8.45 -4.21
N SER A 231 -0.04 -8.43 -4.89
CA SER A 231 0.18 -7.59 -6.08
C SER A 231 0.99 -8.32 -7.16
N SER A 232 0.93 -7.79 -8.38
CA SER A 232 1.74 -8.26 -9.51
C SER A 232 3.16 -7.68 -9.55
N ALA A 233 3.52 -6.82 -8.60
CA ALA A 233 4.77 -6.06 -8.64
C ALA A 233 6.03 -6.94 -8.75
N SER A 234 6.04 -8.08 -8.08
CA SER A 234 7.16 -9.05 -8.19
C SER A 234 7.28 -9.63 -9.60
N ALA A 235 6.15 -9.97 -10.23
CA ALA A 235 6.13 -10.47 -11.61
C ALA A 235 6.54 -9.37 -12.59
N GLU A 236 6.05 -8.14 -12.41
CA GLU A 236 6.41 -6.99 -13.25
C GLU A 236 7.90 -6.68 -13.18
N ARG A 237 8.53 -6.81 -12.01
CA ARG A 237 10.00 -6.68 -11.86
C ARG A 237 10.75 -7.76 -12.63
N VAL A 238 10.27 -9.00 -12.59
CA VAL A 238 10.86 -10.09 -13.38
C VAL A 238 10.75 -9.79 -14.87
N PHE A 239 9.58 -9.37 -15.36
CA PHE A 239 9.38 -8.99 -16.76
C PHE A 239 10.23 -7.80 -17.17
N SER A 240 10.42 -6.81 -16.29
CA SER A 240 11.31 -5.68 -16.54
C SER A 240 12.78 -6.13 -16.69
N ILE A 241 13.23 -7.04 -15.82
CA ILE A 241 14.58 -7.63 -15.94
C ILE A 241 14.70 -8.39 -17.26
N MET A 242 13.70 -9.21 -17.61
CA MET A 242 13.68 -9.92 -18.90
C MET A 242 13.78 -8.95 -20.08
N SER A 243 12.95 -7.92 -20.11
CA SER A 243 12.95 -6.92 -21.20
C SER A 243 14.26 -6.17 -21.34
N ASN A 244 14.99 -5.96 -20.24
CA ASN A 244 16.29 -5.30 -20.24
C ASN A 244 17.44 -6.23 -20.67
N HIS A 245 17.32 -7.54 -20.45
CA HIS A 245 18.35 -8.52 -20.76
C HIS A 245 18.17 -9.20 -22.12
N PHE A 246 16.93 -9.28 -22.61
CA PHE A 246 16.60 -9.97 -23.85
C PHE A 246 16.06 -8.99 -24.89
N THR A 247 16.87 -8.67 -25.87
CA THR A 247 16.47 -7.90 -27.04
C THR A 247 15.86 -8.82 -28.11
N SER A 248 15.12 -8.25 -29.07
CA SER A 248 14.52 -8.97 -30.19
C SER A 248 15.52 -9.76 -31.09
N GLN A 249 16.82 -9.62 -30.83
CA GLN A 249 17.88 -10.37 -31.52
C GLN A 249 18.28 -11.65 -30.79
N GLN A 250 17.71 -11.97 -29.66
CA GLN A 250 18.07 -13.14 -28.82
C GLN A 250 16.97 -14.20 -28.80
N ASP A 251 16.21 -14.33 -29.87
CA ASP A 251 15.09 -15.27 -30.01
C ASP A 251 15.51 -16.76 -29.93
N LEU A 252 16.81 -17.05 -29.91
CA LEU A 252 17.36 -18.40 -29.80
C LEU A 252 17.99 -18.71 -28.43
N ALA A 253 17.79 -17.88 -27.43
CA ALA A 253 18.29 -18.16 -26.09
C ALA A 253 17.56 -19.37 -25.49
N LEU A 254 18.35 -20.34 -24.98
CA LEU A 254 17.79 -21.50 -24.29
C LEU A 254 17.04 -21.07 -23.03
N GLU A 255 15.89 -21.67 -22.76
CA GLU A 255 15.03 -21.39 -21.61
C GLU A 255 15.82 -21.37 -20.28
N GLU A 256 16.68 -22.36 -20.06
CA GLU A 256 17.55 -22.43 -18.88
C GLU A 256 18.51 -21.24 -18.74
N THR A 257 18.99 -20.68 -19.85
CA THR A 257 19.86 -19.50 -19.85
C THR A 257 19.08 -18.25 -19.52
N VAL A 258 17.84 -18.16 -20.01
CA VAL A 258 16.91 -17.07 -19.70
C VAL A 258 16.58 -17.11 -18.21
N GLU A 259 16.18 -18.26 -17.69
CA GLU A 259 15.84 -18.46 -16.27
C GLU A 259 17.03 -18.09 -15.36
N ALA A 260 18.21 -18.65 -15.62
CA ALA A 260 19.41 -18.37 -14.83
C ALA A 260 19.80 -16.89 -14.83
N SER A 261 19.67 -16.20 -15.96
CA SER A 261 19.98 -14.77 -16.09
C SER A 261 18.98 -13.91 -15.34
N VAL A 262 17.69 -14.21 -15.45
CA VAL A 262 16.62 -13.51 -14.74
C VAL A 262 16.75 -13.70 -13.23
N MET A 263 16.96 -14.94 -12.77
CA MET A 263 17.16 -15.26 -11.36
C MET A 263 18.40 -14.57 -10.79
N SER A 264 19.49 -14.51 -11.54
CA SER A 264 20.72 -13.81 -11.14
C SER A 264 20.48 -12.31 -10.99
N GLY A 265 19.81 -11.69 -11.97
CA GLY A 265 19.47 -10.26 -11.95
C GLY A 265 18.53 -9.91 -10.80
N TYR A 266 17.49 -10.71 -10.58
CA TYR A 266 16.54 -10.54 -9.49
C TYR A 266 17.23 -10.62 -8.11
N ASN A 267 18.02 -11.66 -7.89
CA ASN A 267 18.73 -11.88 -6.63
C ASN A 267 19.79 -10.81 -6.36
N LYS A 268 20.45 -10.27 -7.39
CA LYS A 268 21.40 -9.15 -7.24
C LYS A 268 20.69 -7.91 -6.73
N ASN A 269 19.56 -7.56 -7.34
CA ASN A 269 18.77 -6.39 -6.92
C ASN A 269 18.25 -6.53 -5.48
N GLN A 270 17.88 -7.75 -5.05
CA GLN A 270 17.47 -8.02 -3.68
C GLN A 270 18.62 -7.83 -2.68
N ARG A 271 19.82 -8.32 -3.00
CA ARG A 271 21.01 -8.17 -2.15
C ARG A 271 21.45 -6.71 -2.01
N GLU A 272 21.28 -5.90 -3.04
CA GLU A 272 21.59 -4.47 -3.00
C GLU A 272 20.63 -3.71 -2.09
N LYS A 273 19.32 -4.05 -2.09
CA LYS A 273 18.32 -3.46 -1.18
C LYS A 273 18.58 -3.78 0.30
N LEU A 274 19.16 -4.93 0.61
CA LEU A 274 19.48 -5.34 1.99
C LEU A 274 20.76 -4.66 2.56
N ARG A 275 21.46 -3.84 1.76
CA ARG A 275 22.68 -3.13 2.17
C ARG A 275 22.44 -1.68 2.58
N TYR A 276 21.20 -1.19 2.48
CA TYR A 276 20.75 0.13 2.89
C TYR A 276 19.63 0.02 3.93
#